data_8c760221f235e4830b1394aa40ed5a1c
#
_entry.id   8c760221f235e4830b1394aa40ed5a1c
#
_cell.length_a   1.000
_cell.length_b   1.000
_cell.length_c   1.000
_cell.angle_alpha   90.00
_cell.angle_beta   90.00
_cell.angle_gamma   90.00
#
_symmetry.space_group_name_H-M   'P 1'
#
loop_
_entity.id
_entity.type
_entity.pdbx_description
1 polymer ?
#
loop_
_entity_poly.entity_id
_entity_poly.type
_entity_poly.pdbx_seq_one_letter_code
_entity_poly.pdbx_strand_id
1 'polypeptide(L)'
;MQPKNAHGYVRLTEPLVREGGTLRPATWAEALDRAAEGFRRNLKAGPNRLGIFSCSKSTNEMNFLAGKLARVAFGTHNIDSCNRTXHAPSVVGLATVFGAGGGTSSYREVEETEVLFLWGANARENHPIFFHHVLKAVHRGARLYAVDPRRTTSAQWADRWLGLHVGSDIALANAMARVIIHAGLADQAFIKNATSDYDEYRKCVEAYPLDRAERLTGVPAAAIEEAALAYGKAKRAIICWTLGITEHHNAVDNVLALINLSLLTGHVGRYGSGVNPLRGQNNVQGGGDMGAIPNRLVGFQDLHSAEVRAKFEKAWGVPLQPEYGYTITQMFEAMDEGKLTGLYVIGENPAQSEADQHRTQRLLEGLDHLVVQDIFLTRTAQMADVVLPAVATWCEGEGTVTNSERRVQRVRPALTPPGDARDELWILSQIAQRLGHEWGEPTAVSVWQEVRTLAQHMFGGMSYERLEAEGGLQWPCPDESHPGSLFLHDRLWATPREGPA
;
A
#
# COMPACT_ATOMS: atom_id res chain seq x y z
N MET A 1 -10.44 -13.37 33.28
CA MET A 1 -11.49 -13.08 32.29
C MET A 1 -10.85 -12.31 31.13
N GLN A 2 -10.97 -12.81 29.90
CA GLN A 2 -10.37 -12.14 28.76
C GLN A 2 -11.07 -10.81 28.47
N PRO A 3 -10.33 -9.75 28.22
CA PRO A 3 -10.94 -8.47 27.90
C PRO A 3 -11.67 -8.51 26.55
N LYS A 4 -12.83 -7.93 26.53
CA LYS A 4 -13.64 -7.82 25.30
C LYS A 4 -13.64 -6.38 24.81
N ASN A 5 -13.59 -6.21 23.52
CA ASN A 5 -13.75 -4.88 22.93
C ASN A 5 -15.24 -4.52 22.87
N ALA A 6 -15.55 -3.33 22.40
CA ALA A 6 -16.92 -2.83 22.32
C ALA A 6 -17.83 -3.69 21.45
N HIS A 7 -17.26 -4.51 20.57
CA HIS A 7 -18.02 -5.37 19.67
C HIS A 7 -18.07 -6.83 20.13
N GLY A 8 -17.52 -7.09 21.34
CA GLY A 8 -17.56 -8.43 21.90
C GLY A 8 -16.45 -9.37 21.46
N TYR A 9 -15.51 -8.92 20.66
CA TYR A 9 -14.36 -9.74 20.27
C TYR A 9 -13.43 -9.96 21.45
N VAL A 10 -12.89 -11.15 21.56
CA VAL A 10 -12.01 -11.54 22.67
C VAL A 10 -10.57 -11.58 22.17
N ARG A 11 -9.70 -10.79 22.82
CA ARG A 11 -8.28 -10.73 22.48
C ARG A 11 -7.58 -12.04 22.87
N LEU A 12 -6.63 -12.46 22.01
CA LEU A 12 -5.73 -13.55 22.37
C LEU A 12 -4.81 -13.10 23.49
N THR A 13 -4.64 -13.98 24.50
CA THR A 13 -3.82 -13.67 25.68
C THR A 13 -2.69 -14.67 25.90
N GLU A 14 -2.64 -15.75 25.13
CA GLU A 14 -1.61 -16.79 25.27
C GLU A 14 -1.45 -17.52 23.94
N PRO A 15 -0.25 -18.07 23.67
CA PRO A 15 -0.06 -18.86 22.45
C PRO A 15 -0.92 -20.11 22.43
N LEU A 16 -1.25 -20.58 21.24
CA LEU A 16 -2.01 -21.82 21.06
C LEU A 16 -1.24 -22.72 20.10
N VAL A 17 -1.31 -24.03 20.34
CA VAL A 17 -0.74 -25.04 19.43
C VAL A 17 -1.78 -26.09 19.15
N ARG A 18 -1.73 -26.66 17.94
CA ARG A 18 -2.67 -27.72 17.54
C ARG A 18 -2.17 -29.07 18.04
N GLU A 19 -3.08 -29.78 18.68
CA GLU A 19 -2.77 -31.13 19.20
C GLU A 19 -4.05 -31.95 19.14
N GLY A 20 -3.98 -33.10 18.50
CA GLY A 20 -5.15 -33.98 18.36
C GLY A 20 -6.33 -33.30 17.65
N GLY A 21 -6.05 -32.44 16.71
CA GLY A 21 -7.09 -31.73 15.93
C GLY A 21 -7.66 -30.48 16.58
N THR A 22 -7.26 -30.16 17.82
CA THR A 22 -7.77 -28.96 18.50
C THR A 22 -6.63 -28.05 18.93
N LEU A 23 -6.93 -26.75 19.02
CA LEU A 23 -5.97 -25.77 19.54
C LEU A 23 -6.04 -25.76 21.07
N ARG A 24 -4.88 -25.82 21.71
CA ARG A 24 -4.77 -25.71 23.17
C ARG A 24 -3.75 -24.66 23.57
N PRO A 25 -3.88 -24.09 24.78
CA PRO A 25 -2.85 -23.16 25.27
C PRO A 25 -1.47 -23.79 25.34
N ALA A 26 -0.44 -22.98 25.14
CA ALA A 26 0.95 -23.38 25.19
C ALA A 26 1.80 -22.22 25.72
N THR A 27 3.02 -22.56 26.15
CA THR A 27 3.98 -21.53 26.50
C THR A 27 4.54 -20.89 25.21
N TRP A 28 5.11 -19.70 25.34
CA TRP A 28 5.80 -19.08 24.21
C TRP A 28 6.92 -19.97 23.69
N ALA A 29 7.69 -20.59 24.58
CA ALA A 29 8.78 -21.48 24.15
C ALA A 29 8.25 -22.63 23.30
N GLU A 30 7.20 -23.30 23.76
CA GLU A 30 6.61 -24.40 23.00
C GLU A 30 6.08 -23.95 21.65
N ALA A 31 5.33 -22.85 21.65
CA ALA A 31 4.71 -22.34 20.40
C ALA A 31 5.77 -21.93 19.38
N LEU A 32 6.81 -21.22 19.83
CA LEU A 32 7.88 -20.79 18.94
C LEU A 32 8.70 -21.97 18.42
N ASP A 33 8.95 -22.97 19.28
CA ASP A 33 9.66 -24.18 18.87
C ASP A 33 8.87 -24.91 17.78
N ARG A 34 7.56 -25.05 17.96
CA ARG A 34 6.71 -25.73 16.96
C ARG A 34 6.63 -24.90 15.66
N ALA A 35 6.52 -23.59 15.77
CA ALA A 35 6.52 -22.73 14.59
C ALA A 35 7.79 -22.90 13.77
N ALA A 36 8.94 -22.80 14.44
CA ALA A 36 10.25 -22.92 13.78
C ALA A 36 10.47 -24.32 13.21
N GLU A 37 10.06 -25.36 13.94
CA GLU A 37 10.23 -26.73 13.48
C GLU A 37 9.45 -26.98 12.19
N GLY A 38 8.21 -26.48 12.11
CA GLY A 38 7.42 -26.60 10.89
C GLY A 38 8.04 -25.86 9.72
N PHE A 39 8.57 -24.66 9.97
CA PHE A 39 9.28 -23.92 8.92
C PHE A 39 10.51 -24.70 8.47
N ARG A 40 11.31 -25.17 9.42
CA ARG A 40 12.54 -25.94 9.12
C ARG A 40 12.23 -27.18 8.30
N ARG A 41 11.16 -27.90 8.65
CA ARG A 41 10.73 -29.10 7.93
C ARG A 41 10.43 -28.76 6.46
N ASN A 42 9.71 -27.66 6.21
CA ASN A 42 9.37 -27.26 4.85
C ASN A 42 10.60 -26.77 4.08
N LEU A 43 11.53 -26.11 4.76
CA LEU A 43 12.76 -25.61 4.12
C LEU A 43 13.65 -26.73 3.59
N LYS A 44 13.52 -27.95 4.08
CA LYS A 44 14.28 -29.10 3.55
C LYS A 44 14.01 -29.31 2.06
N ALA A 45 12.81 -28.95 1.59
CA ALA A 45 12.44 -29.10 0.18
C ALA A 45 12.67 -27.82 -0.63
N GLY A 46 13.18 -26.76 0.00
CA GLY A 46 13.55 -25.51 -0.67
C GLY A 46 12.89 -24.29 -0.06
N PRO A 47 13.52 -23.12 -0.22
CA PRO A 47 13.03 -21.90 0.43
C PRO A 47 11.68 -21.43 -0.09
N ASN A 48 11.37 -21.70 -1.35
CA ASN A 48 10.10 -21.25 -1.95
C ASN A 48 8.91 -22.12 -1.55
N ARG A 49 9.13 -23.13 -0.67
CA ARG A 49 8.05 -23.84 -0.01
C ARG A 49 7.31 -22.99 1.01
N LEU A 50 7.92 -21.87 1.43
CA LEU A 50 7.36 -20.98 2.45
C LEU A 50 6.95 -19.65 1.88
N GLY A 51 5.97 -19.02 2.55
CA GLY A 51 5.56 -17.66 2.24
C GLY A 51 5.15 -16.92 3.51
N ILE A 52 5.07 -15.59 3.41
CA ILE A 52 4.62 -14.74 4.51
C ILE A 52 3.54 -13.80 3.97
N PHE A 53 2.39 -13.72 4.68
CA PHE A 53 1.42 -12.64 4.49
C PHE A 53 1.70 -11.62 5.57
N SER A 54 2.18 -10.43 5.18
CA SER A 54 2.50 -9.35 6.10
C SER A 54 1.28 -8.46 6.34
N CYS A 55 1.42 -7.45 7.18
CA CYS A 55 0.27 -6.71 7.71
C CYS A 55 0.31 -5.21 7.40
N SER A 56 -0.64 -4.75 6.62
CA SER A 56 -0.81 -3.32 6.32
C SER A 56 -1.33 -2.50 7.51
N LYS A 57 -1.64 -3.15 8.62
CA LYS A 57 -2.13 -2.49 9.84
C LYS A 57 -1.09 -2.40 10.94
N SER A 58 0.08 -3.03 10.73
CA SER A 58 1.17 -2.97 11.68
C SER A 58 2.20 -1.92 11.26
N THR A 59 3.25 -1.77 12.07
CA THR A 59 4.25 -0.71 11.88
C THR A 59 5.18 -0.97 10.71
N ASN A 60 5.87 0.07 10.29
CA ASN A 60 6.95 -0.02 9.31
C ASN A 60 8.02 -1.01 9.78
N GLU A 61 8.37 -0.92 11.05
CA GLU A 61 9.42 -1.75 11.64
C GLU A 61 9.06 -3.23 11.56
N MET A 62 7.79 -3.56 11.88
CA MET A 62 7.33 -4.95 11.77
C MET A 62 7.39 -5.43 10.31
N ASN A 63 6.90 -4.60 9.39
CA ASN A 63 6.90 -4.96 7.97
C ASN A 63 8.31 -5.15 7.43
N PHE A 64 9.24 -4.28 7.81
CA PHE A 64 10.64 -4.43 7.42
C PHE A 64 11.22 -5.74 7.97
N LEU A 65 10.98 -6.01 9.26
CA LEU A 65 11.55 -7.20 9.89
C LEU A 65 10.94 -8.48 9.32
N ALA A 66 9.63 -8.46 8.97
CA ALA A 66 8.99 -9.59 8.29
C ALA A 66 9.64 -9.84 6.92
N GLY A 67 9.92 -8.76 6.19
CA GLY A 67 10.63 -8.85 4.91
C GLY A 67 12.03 -9.42 5.07
N LYS A 68 12.71 -9.00 6.14
CA LYS A 68 14.04 -9.53 6.46
C LYS A 68 13.96 -11.02 6.84
N LEU A 69 12.94 -11.40 7.62
CA LEU A 69 12.75 -12.82 7.99
C LEU A 69 12.57 -13.69 6.74
N ALA A 70 11.73 -13.23 5.79
CA ALA A 70 11.51 -13.96 4.54
C ALA A 70 12.84 -14.19 3.79
N ARG A 71 13.64 -13.13 3.66
CA ARG A 71 14.86 -13.18 2.84
C ARG A 71 16.01 -13.86 3.54
N VAL A 72 16.20 -13.56 4.82
CA VAL A 72 17.37 -14.05 5.59
C VAL A 72 17.13 -15.45 6.15
N ALA A 73 16.00 -15.65 6.83
CA ALA A 73 15.76 -16.92 7.54
C ALA A 73 15.07 -17.96 6.65
N PHE A 74 14.13 -17.56 5.80
CA PHE A 74 13.49 -18.49 4.88
C PHE A 74 14.25 -18.61 3.56
N GLY A 75 14.93 -17.55 3.14
CA GLY A 75 15.66 -17.55 1.87
C GLY A 75 14.76 -17.35 0.66
N THR A 76 13.62 -16.71 0.83
CA THR A 76 12.64 -16.53 -0.24
C THR A 76 12.17 -15.08 -0.33
N HIS A 77 11.63 -14.69 -1.48
CA HIS A 77 10.97 -13.41 -1.65
C HIS A 77 9.44 -13.55 -1.62
N ASN A 78 8.93 -14.69 -1.18
CA ASN A 78 7.48 -14.93 -1.09
C ASN A 78 6.91 -14.22 0.13
N ILE A 79 6.81 -12.90 0.04
CA ILE A 79 6.16 -12.06 1.05
C ILE A 79 5.31 -11.02 0.34
N ASP A 80 4.06 -10.87 0.81
CA ASP A 80 3.14 -9.89 0.23
C ASP A 80 2.10 -9.55 1.29
N SER A 81 1.17 -8.67 0.98
CA SER A 81 0.16 -8.22 1.94
C SER A 81 -1.15 -7.93 1.24
N CYS A 82 -2.18 -7.59 2.01
CA CYS A 82 -3.50 -7.22 1.48
C CYS A 82 -3.43 -6.08 0.47
N ASN A 83 -2.35 -5.32 0.43
CA ASN A 83 -2.14 -4.30 -0.59
C ASN A 83 -2.29 -4.86 -2.01
N ARG A 84 -2.00 -6.14 -2.19
CA ARG A 84 -2.07 -6.79 -3.50
C ARG A 84 -3.46 -6.66 -4.13
N THR A 85 -4.50 -6.78 -3.34
CA THR A 85 -5.87 -6.63 -3.82
C THR A 85 -6.45 -5.22 -3.62
N UNK A 86 -5.65 -4.37 -3.00
CA UNK A 86 -6.09 -3.19 -2.76
C UNK A 86 -5.58 -2.20 -3.63
N HIS A 87 -4.44 -1.80 -3.35
CA HIS A 87 -3.84 -0.67 -4.09
C HIS A 87 -2.59 -1.02 -4.90
N ALA A 88 -2.28 -2.31 -5.08
CA ALA A 88 -1.13 -2.66 -5.92
C ALA A 88 -1.24 -2.02 -7.33
N PRO A 89 -2.42 -1.94 -7.96
CA PRO A 89 -2.52 -1.26 -9.25
C PRO A 89 -2.11 0.21 -9.18
N SER A 90 -2.37 0.90 -8.06
CA SER A 90 -1.90 2.29 -7.87
C SER A 90 -0.37 2.34 -7.86
N VAL A 91 0.24 1.39 -7.12
CA VAL A 91 1.70 1.32 -7.04
C VAL A 91 2.30 1.06 -8.43
N VAL A 92 1.73 0.11 -9.16
CA VAL A 92 2.22 -0.24 -10.49
C VAL A 92 2.09 0.95 -11.45
N GLY A 93 0.90 1.57 -11.49
CA GLY A 93 0.67 2.70 -12.41
C GLY A 93 1.59 3.88 -12.11
N LEU A 94 1.66 4.29 -10.83
CA LEU A 94 2.51 5.42 -10.42
C LEU A 94 3.99 5.12 -10.65
N ALA A 95 4.43 3.91 -10.30
CA ALA A 95 5.84 3.54 -10.47
C ALA A 95 6.22 3.43 -11.94
N THR A 96 5.31 2.93 -12.78
CA THR A 96 5.56 2.83 -14.23
C THR A 96 5.80 4.20 -14.84
N VAL A 97 5.00 5.19 -14.45
CA VAL A 97 5.08 6.53 -15.05
C VAL A 97 6.16 7.38 -14.35
N PHE A 98 6.19 7.37 -13.03
CA PHE A 98 6.99 8.33 -12.27
C PHE A 98 8.19 7.70 -11.53
N GLY A 99 8.25 6.38 -11.45
CA GLY A 99 9.31 5.70 -10.73
C GLY A 99 9.08 5.55 -9.24
N ALA A 100 7.96 6.06 -8.71
CA ALA A 100 7.66 5.98 -7.28
C ALA A 100 6.19 5.61 -7.09
N GLY A 101 5.92 4.72 -6.15
CA GLY A 101 4.58 4.16 -5.93
C GLY A 101 3.74 4.90 -4.90
N GLY A 102 3.98 6.17 -4.68
CA GLY A 102 3.24 6.98 -3.70
C GLY A 102 2.48 8.13 -4.33
N GLY A 103 1.48 8.64 -3.62
CA GLY A 103 0.73 9.82 -4.03
C GLY A 103 1.65 11.02 -4.23
N THR A 104 1.33 11.86 -5.21
CA THR A 104 2.25 12.92 -5.61
C THR A 104 2.09 14.20 -4.81
N SER A 105 1.00 14.35 -4.01
CA SER A 105 0.71 15.58 -3.26
C SER A 105 0.51 15.30 -1.79
N SER A 106 0.49 16.36 -0.98
CA SER A 106 0.19 16.28 0.45
C SER A 106 -1.27 16.64 0.71
N TYR A 107 -1.75 16.31 1.91
CA TYR A 107 -3.11 16.69 2.34
C TYR A 107 -3.27 18.20 2.42
N ARG A 108 -2.22 18.88 2.86
CA ARG A 108 -2.22 20.34 2.97
C ARG A 108 -2.49 21.00 1.62
N GLU A 109 -1.93 20.46 0.55
CA GLU A 109 -2.09 21.01 -0.79
C GLU A 109 -3.55 20.97 -1.26
N VAL A 110 -4.32 20.00 -0.78
CA VAL A 110 -5.75 19.89 -1.12
C VAL A 110 -6.49 21.17 -0.74
N GLU A 111 -6.12 21.78 0.39
CA GLU A 111 -6.79 23.00 0.86
C GLU A 111 -6.64 24.17 -0.11
N GLU A 112 -5.60 24.13 -0.97
CA GLU A 112 -5.31 25.22 -1.88
C GLU A 112 -5.52 24.88 -3.36
N THR A 113 -6.03 23.69 -3.65
CA THR A 113 -6.36 23.31 -5.03
C THR A 113 -7.65 24.03 -5.48
N GLU A 114 -7.83 24.18 -6.79
CA GLU A 114 -9.01 24.83 -7.37
C GLU A 114 -10.06 23.82 -7.80
N VAL A 115 -9.61 22.64 -8.24
CA VAL A 115 -10.50 21.58 -8.73
C VAL A 115 -10.03 20.26 -8.14
N LEU A 116 -10.96 19.53 -7.56
CA LEU A 116 -10.66 18.25 -6.91
C LEU A 116 -11.62 17.18 -7.40
N PHE A 117 -11.07 16.05 -7.82
CA PHE A 117 -11.85 14.87 -8.16
C PHE A 117 -11.69 13.81 -7.08
N LEU A 118 -12.81 13.27 -6.60
CA LEU A 118 -12.84 12.05 -5.82
C LEU A 118 -13.42 10.98 -6.74
N TRP A 119 -12.58 10.08 -7.21
CA TRP A 119 -12.92 9.11 -8.24
C TRP A 119 -12.91 7.70 -7.65
N GLY A 120 -14.07 7.08 -7.53
CA GLY A 120 -14.19 5.79 -6.89
C GLY A 120 -13.75 5.84 -5.43
N ALA A 121 -14.10 6.96 -4.75
CA ALA A 121 -13.58 7.25 -3.41
C ALA A 121 -14.65 7.95 -2.57
N ASN A 122 -15.07 7.29 -1.48
CA ASN A 122 -16.00 7.92 -0.53
C ASN A 122 -15.22 8.44 0.69
N ALA A 123 -14.42 9.48 0.44
CA ALA A 123 -13.49 9.99 1.44
C ALA A 123 -14.17 10.49 2.71
N ARG A 124 -15.41 11.00 2.60
CA ARG A 124 -16.12 11.48 3.79
C ARG A 124 -16.30 10.38 4.83
N GLU A 125 -16.52 9.15 4.40
CA GLU A 125 -16.68 8.02 5.32
C GLU A 125 -15.39 7.27 5.60
N ASN A 126 -14.56 7.08 4.57
CA ASN A 126 -13.39 6.21 4.70
C ASN A 126 -12.11 6.94 5.05
N HIS A 127 -12.05 8.25 4.79
CA HIS A 127 -10.88 9.09 5.05
C HIS A 127 -11.32 10.41 5.66
N PRO A 128 -11.99 10.39 6.83
CA PRO A 128 -12.61 11.61 7.36
C PRO A 128 -11.63 12.73 7.66
N ILE A 129 -10.43 12.42 8.13
CA ILE A 129 -9.42 13.45 8.41
C ILE A 129 -8.98 14.11 7.11
N PHE A 130 -8.72 13.33 6.07
CA PHE A 130 -8.43 13.87 4.74
C PHE A 130 -9.60 14.72 4.24
N PHE A 131 -10.83 14.28 4.49
CA PHE A 131 -12.01 15.00 4.01
C PHE A 131 -12.15 16.38 4.67
N HIS A 132 -11.60 16.58 5.88
CA HIS A 132 -11.55 17.91 6.47
C HIS A 132 -10.74 18.88 5.60
N HIS A 133 -9.65 18.41 4.98
CA HIS A 133 -8.89 19.23 4.03
C HIS A 133 -9.71 19.54 2.79
N VAL A 134 -10.50 18.55 2.31
CA VAL A 134 -11.42 18.76 1.19
C VAL A 134 -12.47 19.83 1.51
N LEU A 135 -13.06 19.77 2.71
CA LEU A 135 -14.05 20.76 3.13
C LEU A 135 -13.46 22.17 3.18
N LYS A 136 -12.22 22.31 3.64
CA LYS A 136 -11.55 23.62 3.65
C LYS A 136 -11.40 24.15 2.21
N ALA A 137 -11.02 23.29 1.27
CA ALA A 137 -10.91 23.68 -0.13
C ALA A 137 -12.28 24.13 -0.69
N VAL A 138 -13.32 23.34 -0.43
CA VAL A 138 -14.69 23.65 -0.88
C VAL A 138 -15.15 25.01 -0.33
N HIS A 139 -14.89 25.25 0.96
CA HIS A 139 -15.27 26.53 1.59
C HIS A 139 -14.47 27.71 1.04
N ARG A 140 -13.32 27.47 0.42
CA ARG A 140 -12.54 28.51 -0.26
C ARG A 140 -12.92 28.69 -1.73
N GLY A 141 -13.91 27.91 -2.20
CA GLY A 141 -14.43 28.01 -3.56
C GLY A 141 -13.90 26.98 -4.54
N ALA A 142 -13.17 25.98 -4.08
CA ALA A 142 -12.73 24.88 -4.95
C ALA A 142 -13.95 24.12 -5.47
N ARG A 143 -13.86 23.65 -6.73
CA ARG A 143 -14.89 22.80 -7.33
C ARG A 143 -14.58 21.34 -7.01
N LEU A 144 -15.56 20.66 -6.45
CA LEU A 144 -15.45 19.23 -6.09
C LEU A 144 -16.30 18.39 -7.03
N TYR A 145 -15.68 17.41 -7.66
CA TYR A 145 -16.33 16.43 -8.55
C TYR A 145 -16.23 15.05 -7.91
N ALA A 146 -17.37 14.36 -7.78
CA ALA A 146 -17.38 12.98 -7.28
C ALA A 146 -17.77 12.05 -8.43
N VAL A 147 -16.88 11.13 -8.76
CA VAL A 147 -17.10 10.13 -9.82
C VAL A 147 -17.28 8.78 -9.15
N ASP A 148 -18.51 8.27 -9.14
CA ASP A 148 -18.85 7.07 -8.38
C ASP A 148 -20.21 6.55 -8.86
N PRO A 149 -20.35 5.23 -9.01
CA PRO A 149 -21.68 4.70 -9.41
C PRO A 149 -22.77 4.99 -8.37
N ARG A 150 -22.37 5.20 -7.11
CA ARG A 150 -23.31 5.56 -6.04
C ARG A 150 -23.18 7.05 -5.70
N ARG A 151 -24.30 7.67 -5.36
CA ARG A 151 -24.28 9.05 -4.86
C ARG A 151 -23.93 9.00 -3.37
N THR A 152 -22.64 8.88 -3.10
CA THR A 152 -22.11 8.71 -1.75
C THR A 152 -22.24 9.98 -0.90
N THR A 153 -21.90 9.87 0.39
CA THR A 153 -21.86 11.05 1.27
C THR A 153 -20.81 12.07 0.81
N SER A 154 -19.75 11.63 0.16
CA SER A 154 -18.80 12.56 -0.47
C SER A 154 -19.45 13.27 -1.66
N ALA A 155 -20.19 12.53 -2.47
CA ALA A 155 -20.87 13.10 -3.64
C ALA A 155 -21.94 14.13 -3.26
N GLN A 156 -22.50 14.02 -2.05
CA GLN A 156 -23.48 15.00 -1.56
C GLN A 156 -22.85 16.38 -1.33
N TRP A 157 -21.54 16.43 -1.12
CA TRP A 157 -20.80 17.69 -0.97
C TRP A 157 -20.25 18.22 -2.29
N ALA A 158 -20.30 17.41 -3.34
CA ALA A 158 -19.71 17.77 -4.63
C ALA A 158 -20.58 18.77 -5.39
N ASP A 159 -19.93 19.63 -6.15
CA ASP A 159 -20.61 20.50 -7.11
C ASP A 159 -21.29 19.67 -8.18
N ARG A 160 -20.69 18.55 -8.53
CA ARG A 160 -21.26 17.64 -9.53
C ARG A 160 -20.92 16.19 -9.20
N TRP A 161 -21.93 15.35 -9.23
CA TRP A 161 -21.77 13.91 -9.15
C TRP A 161 -21.86 13.34 -10.57
N LEU A 162 -20.83 12.59 -10.95
CA LEU A 162 -20.79 11.89 -12.22
C LEU A 162 -21.04 10.41 -11.94
N GLY A 163 -22.30 9.99 -12.09
CA GLY A 163 -22.75 8.64 -11.72
C GLY A 163 -22.53 7.64 -12.83
N LEU A 164 -21.32 7.14 -12.95
CA LEU A 164 -20.93 6.32 -14.08
C LEU A 164 -21.30 4.84 -13.87
N HIS A 165 -21.45 4.12 -14.99
CA HIS A 165 -21.58 2.66 -14.98
C HIS A 165 -20.27 2.04 -14.50
N VAL A 166 -20.37 1.01 -13.67
CA VAL A 166 -19.18 0.29 -13.16
C VAL A 166 -18.36 -0.23 -14.36
N GLY A 167 -17.05 0.05 -14.33
CA GLY A 167 -16.13 -0.43 -15.36
C GLY A 167 -15.95 0.52 -16.54
N SER A 168 -16.58 1.71 -16.49
CA SER A 168 -16.49 2.67 -17.60
C SER A 168 -15.54 3.85 -17.31
N ASP A 169 -14.68 3.72 -16.34
CA ASP A 169 -13.78 4.77 -15.89
C ASP A 169 -12.85 5.27 -16.99
N ILE A 170 -12.26 4.34 -17.75
CA ILE A 170 -11.35 4.71 -18.85
C ILE A 170 -12.09 5.49 -19.92
N ALA A 171 -13.32 5.08 -20.26
CA ALA A 171 -14.13 5.81 -21.24
C ALA A 171 -14.39 7.24 -20.78
N LEU A 172 -14.69 7.43 -19.50
CA LEU A 172 -14.91 8.77 -18.94
C LEU A 172 -13.62 9.60 -18.98
N ALA A 173 -12.52 9.03 -18.51
CA ALA A 173 -11.23 9.74 -18.48
C ALA A 173 -10.78 10.11 -19.91
N ASN A 174 -10.92 9.20 -20.86
CA ASN A 174 -10.52 9.46 -22.24
C ASN A 174 -11.41 10.51 -22.90
N ALA A 175 -12.71 10.50 -22.60
CA ALA A 175 -13.61 11.55 -23.12
C ALA A 175 -13.25 12.91 -22.55
N MET A 176 -12.91 12.97 -21.25
CA MET A 176 -12.44 14.21 -20.65
C MET A 176 -11.16 14.69 -21.33
N ALA A 177 -10.23 13.78 -21.58
CA ALA A 177 -8.98 14.12 -22.27
C ALA A 177 -9.27 14.70 -23.66
N ARG A 178 -10.18 14.07 -24.41
CA ARG A 178 -10.56 14.53 -25.75
C ARG A 178 -11.11 15.95 -25.68
N VAL A 179 -12.00 16.23 -24.73
CA VAL A 179 -12.56 17.58 -24.54
C VAL A 179 -11.42 18.59 -24.28
N ILE A 180 -10.50 18.25 -23.39
CA ILE A 180 -9.37 19.11 -23.03
C ILE A 180 -8.51 19.43 -24.25
N ILE A 181 -8.20 18.41 -25.06
CA ILE A 181 -7.38 18.59 -26.27
C ILE A 181 -8.11 19.48 -27.28
N HIS A 182 -9.39 19.20 -27.55
CA HIS A 182 -10.16 19.95 -28.53
C HIS A 182 -10.40 21.40 -28.09
N ALA A 183 -10.44 21.65 -26.80
CA ALA A 183 -10.59 22.99 -26.26
C ALA A 183 -9.27 23.79 -26.19
N GLY A 184 -8.16 23.17 -26.60
CA GLY A 184 -6.85 23.82 -26.56
C GLY A 184 -6.29 23.99 -25.17
N LEU A 185 -6.72 23.14 -24.22
CA LEU A 185 -6.33 23.26 -22.81
C LEU A 185 -5.19 22.30 -22.40
N ALA A 186 -4.72 21.47 -23.33
CA ALA A 186 -3.55 20.62 -23.08
C ALA A 186 -2.31 21.52 -22.91
N ASP A 187 -1.48 21.19 -21.90
CA ASP A 187 -0.26 21.96 -21.63
C ASP A 187 0.85 21.47 -22.57
N GLN A 188 0.91 22.07 -23.77
CA GLN A 188 1.84 21.63 -24.81
C GLN A 188 3.31 21.74 -24.39
N ALA A 189 3.66 22.77 -23.60
CA ALA A 189 5.05 22.92 -23.15
C ALA A 189 5.42 21.79 -22.16
N PHE A 190 4.55 21.50 -21.22
CA PHE A 190 4.77 20.40 -20.28
C PHE A 190 4.85 19.07 -21.03
N ILE A 191 3.90 18.81 -21.93
CA ILE A 191 3.85 17.57 -22.71
C ILE A 191 5.17 17.36 -23.45
N LYS A 192 5.64 18.41 -24.16
CA LYS A 192 6.86 18.34 -24.94
C LYS A 192 8.10 18.06 -24.09
N ASN A 193 8.17 18.70 -22.94
CA ASN A 193 9.38 18.66 -22.11
C ASN A 193 9.40 17.49 -21.13
N ALA A 194 8.25 16.96 -20.74
CA ALA A 194 8.17 16.00 -19.62
C ALA A 194 7.57 14.65 -19.93
N THR A 195 6.97 14.47 -21.11
CA THR A 195 6.25 13.21 -21.41
C THR A 195 6.69 12.59 -22.72
N SER A 196 6.25 11.35 -22.95
CA SER A 196 6.42 10.63 -24.21
C SER A 196 5.08 10.13 -24.75
N ASP A 197 5.09 9.77 -26.04
CA ASP A 197 3.97 9.07 -26.67
C ASP A 197 2.66 9.84 -26.69
N TYR A 198 2.73 11.17 -26.65
CA TYR A 198 1.53 12.02 -26.68
C TYR A 198 0.68 11.79 -27.94
N ASP A 199 1.32 11.66 -29.10
CA ASP A 199 0.57 11.48 -30.36
C ASP A 199 -0.25 10.19 -30.36
N GLU A 200 0.28 9.13 -29.79
CA GLU A 200 -0.45 7.86 -29.68
C GLU A 200 -1.63 8.01 -28.70
N TYR A 201 -1.39 8.67 -27.57
CA TYR A 201 -2.44 8.95 -26.60
C TYR A 201 -3.56 9.79 -27.23
N ARG A 202 -3.18 10.84 -27.95
CA ARG A 202 -4.15 11.72 -28.63
C ARG A 202 -5.03 10.91 -29.60
N LYS A 203 -4.43 10.05 -30.39
CA LYS A 203 -5.18 9.17 -31.29
C LYS A 203 -6.15 8.26 -30.54
N CYS A 204 -5.68 7.70 -29.43
CA CYS A 204 -6.49 6.79 -28.61
C CYS A 204 -7.76 7.48 -28.10
N VAL A 205 -7.61 8.70 -27.54
CA VAL A 205 -8.76 9.38 -26.93
C VAL A 205 -9.75 9.90 -27.97
N GLU A 206 -9.34 10.05 -29.24
CA GLU A 206 -10.28 10.46 -30.30
C GLU A 206 -11.43 9.46 -30.46
N ALA A 207 -11.26 8.23 -30.01
CA ALA A 207 -12.32 7.22 -30.06
C ALA A 207 -13.44 7.46 -29.06
N TYR A 208 -13.34 8.50 -28.23
CA TYR A 208 -14.29 8.75 -27.14
C TYR A 208 -14.98 10.11 -27.26
N PRO A 209 -15.73 10.38 -28.35
CA PRO A 209 -16.53 11.61 -28.41
C PRO A 209 -17.63 11.57 -27.35
N LEU A 210 -18.15 12.74 -27.00
CA LEU A 210 -19.08 12.88 -25.86
C LEU A 210 -20.31 11.98 -25.98
N ASP A 211 -20.90 11.87 -27.17
CA ASP A 211 -22.09 11.02 -27.36
C ASP A 211 -21.78 9.55 -27.09
N ARG A 212 -20.64 9.07 -27.55
CA ARG A 212 -20.20 7.70 -27.27
C ARG A 212 -19.92 7.52 -25.77
N ALA A 213 -19.24 8.49 -25.17
CA ALA A 213 -18.91 8.43 -23.75
C ALA A 213 -20.19 8.39 -22.90
N GLU A 214 -21.19 9.21 -23.25
CA GLU A 214 -22.46 9.20 -22.54
C GLU A 214 -23.12 7.81 -22.62
N ARG A 215 -23.12 7.19 -23.82
CA ARG A 215 -23.70 5.85 -23.97
C ARG A 215 -22.93 4.80 -23.13
N LEU A 216 -21.60 4.89 -23.11
CA LEU A 216 -20.77 3.91 -22.39
C LEU A 216 -20.87 4.10 -20.87
N THR A 217 -20.84 5.34 -20.41
CA THR A 217 -20.70 5.63 -18.99
C THR A 217 -22.03 5.91 -18.29
N GLY A 218 -23.05 6.33 -19.03
CA GLY A 218 -24.30 6.78 -18.44
C GLY A 218 -24.23 8.21 -17.88
N VAL A 219 -23.06 8.87 -17.98
CA VAL A 219 -22.90 10.25 -17.52
C VAL A 219 -23.31 11.19 -18.65
N PRO A 220 -24.20 12.16 -18.40
CA PRO A 220 -24.60 13.09 -19.47
C PRO A 220 -23.40 13.79 -20.12
N ALA A 221 -23.44 13.90 -21.45
CA ALA A 221 -22.37 14.53 -22.22
C ALA A 221 -22.00 15.94 -21.68
N ALA A 222 -23.02 16.73 -21.34
CA ALA A 222 -22.80 18.07 -20.79
C ALA A 222 -22.03 18.05 -19.46
N ALA A 223 -22.29 17.05 -18.64
CA ALA A 223 -21.59 16.91 -17.35
C ALA A 223 -20.11 16.50 -17.55
N ILE A 224 -19.87 15.61 -18.52
CA ILE A 224 -18.51 15.21 -18.88
C ILE A 224 -17.73 16.45 -19.36
N GLU A 225 -18.34 17.20 -20.28
CA GLU A 225 -17.71 18.39 -20.84
C GLU A 225 -17.40 19.43 -19.77
N GLU A 226 -18.36 19.68 -18.87
CA GLU A 226 -18.18 20.65 -17.79
C GLU A 226 -17.02 20.24 -16.88
N ALA A 227 -16.98 18.99 -16.48
CA ALA A 227 -15.93 18.48 -15.59
C ALA A 227 -14.56 18.54 -16.27
N ALA A 228 -14.50 18.16 -17.55
CA ALA A 228 -13.26 18.21 -18.32
C ALA A 228 -12.73 19.64 -18.45
N LEU A 229 -13.60 20.58 -18.80
CA LEU A 229 -13.21 21.98 -18.94
C LEU A 229 -12.75 22.56 -17.61
N ALA A 230 -13.43 22.24 -16.52
CA ALA A 230 -13.04 22.70 -15.19
C ALA A 230 -11.61 22.22 -14.86
N TYR A 231 -11.34 20.94 -15.11
CA TYR A 231 -10.02 20.35 -14.83
C TYR A 231 -8.94 20.99 -15.73
N GLY A 232 -9.23 21.14 -17.01
CA GLY A 232 -8.27 21.69 -17.97
C GLY A 232 -7.95 23.16 -17.76
N LYS A 233 -8.94 23.95 -17.30
CA LYS A 233 -8.76 25.40 -17.08
C LYS A 233 -8.13 25.73 -15.75
N ALA A 234 -8.18 24.79 -14.78
CA ALA A 234 -7.66 25.04 -13.44
C ALA A 234 -6.16 25.31 -13.48
N LYS A 235 -5.70 26.20 -12.63
CA LYS A 235 -4.26 26.38 -12.42
C LYS A 235 -3.71 25.27 -11.55
N ARG A 236 -4.53 24.76 -10.64
CA ARG A 236 -4.17 23.67 -9.74
C ARG A 236 -5.33 22.70 -9.64
N ALA A 237 -5.06 21.43 -9.86
CA ALA A 237 -6.09 20.39 -9.76
C ALA A 237 -5.51 19.08 -9.24
N ILE A 238 -6.30 18.36 -8.47
CA ILE A 238 -5.89 17.10 -7.86
C ILE A 238 -6.93 16.04 -8.18
N ILE A 239 -6.48 14.84 -8.56
CA ILE A 239 -7.35 13.66 -8.69
C ILE A 239 -6.99 12.69 -7.56
N CYS A 240 -7.98 12.32 -6.75
CA CYS A 240 -7.83 11.32 -5.71
C CYS A 240 -8.70 10.12 -6.02
N TRP A 241 -8.20 8.92 -5.76
CA TRP A 241 -8.99 7.70 -5.97
C TRP A 241 -8.75 6.67 -4.87
N THR A 242 -9.68 5.70 -4.76
CA THR A 242 -9.44 4.53 -3.93
C THR A 242 -9.84 3.26 -4.71
N LEU A 243 -10.44 2.31 -4.01
CA LEU A 243 -10.68 0.97 -4.54
C LEU A 243 -11.71 0.92 -5.67
N GLY A 244 -12.52 1.98 -5.84
CA GLY A 244 -13.40 2.07 -6.99
C GLY A 244 -12.66 2.12 -8.32
N ILE A 245 -11.37 2.47 -8.28
CA ILE A 245 -10.48 2.46 -9.45
C ILE A 245 -9.65 1.18 -9.50
N THR A 246 -9.24 0.65 -8.34
CA THR A 246 -8.22 -0.40 -8.32
C THR A 246 -8.77 -1.81 -8.16
N GLU A 247 -10.02 -1.99 -7.77
CA GLU A 247 -10.59 -3.35 -7.67
C GLU A 247 -11.33 -3.74 -8.93
N HIS A 248 -10.60 -3.75 -10.04
CA HIS A 248 -11.06 -4.14 -11.37
C HIS A 248 -10.02 -5.03 -12.03
N HIS A 249 -10.44 -5.84 -12.99
CA HIS A 249 -9.50 -6.68 -13.74
C HIS A 249 -8.50 -5.85 -14.57
N ASN A 250 -8.89 -4.64 -14.97
CA ASN A 250 -8.05 -3.71 -15.72
C ASN A 250 -7.61 -2.51 -14.88
N ALA A 251 -7.39 -2.73 -13.60
CA ALA A 251 -7.15 -1.66 -12.63
C ALA A 251 -5.91 -0.80 -12.93
N VAL A 252 -4.84 -1.42 -13.43
CA VAL A 252 -3.64 -0.67 -13.79
C VAL A 252 -3.97 0.34 -14.90
N ASP A 253 -4.73 -0.09 -15.91
CA ASP A 253 -5.14 0.80 -16.98
C ASP A 253 -6.02 1.93 -16.49
N ASN A 254 -6.91 1.65 -15.51
CA ASN A 254 -7.71 2.70 -14.87
C ASN A 254 -6.81 3.77 -14.25
N VAL A 255 -5.80 3.33 -13.47
CA VAL A 255 -4.86 4.25 -12.82
C VAL A 255 -4.10 5.06 -13.87
N LEU A 256 -3.61 4.39 -14.92
CA LEU A 256 -2.86 5.06 -15.99
C LEU A 256 -3.73 6.11 -16.70
N ALA A 257 -5.03 5.83 -16.90
CA ALA A 257 -5.93 6.81 -17.53
C ALA A 257 -6.05 8.09 -16.68
N LEU A 258 -6.10 7.96 -15.35
CA LEU A 258 -6.15 9.13 -14.47
C LEU A 258 -4.81 9.88 -14.47
N ILE A 259 -3.70 9.14 -14.46
CA ILE A 259 -2.37 9.75 -14.54
C ILE A 259 -2.23 10.52 -15.86
N ASN A 260 -2.73 9.95 -16.95
CA ASN A 260 -2.65 10.61 -18.27
C ASN A 260 -3.39 11.95 -18.28
N LEU A 261 -4.51 12.07 -17.56
CA LEU A 261 -5.18 13.36 -17.43
C LEU A 261 -4.26 14.40 -16.78
N SER A 262 -3.53 14.00 -15.74
CA SER A 262 -2.62 14.92 -15.06
C SER A 262 -1.43 15.31 -15.95
N LEU A 263 -0.91 14.37 -16.73
CA LEU A 263 0.20 14.64 -17.64
C LEU A 263 -0.25 15.54 -18.80
N LEU A 264 -1.47 15.35 -19.27
CA LEU A 264 -2.04 16.17 -20.36
C LEU A 264 -2.13 17.63 -19.98
N THR A 265 -2.38 17.91 -18.72
CA THR A 265 -2.65 19.28 -18.23
C THR A 265 -1.52 19.86 -17.37
N GLY A 266 -0.48 19.06 -17.10
CA GLY A 266 0.59 19.50 -16.19
C GLY A 266 0.19 19.55 -14.72
N HIS A 267 -0.89 18.85 -14.34
CA HIS A 267 -1.36 18.85 -12.95
C HIS A 267 -0.62 17.79 -12.12
N VAL A 268 0.70 17.87 -12.12
CA VAL A 268 1.58 17.01 -11.33
C VAL A 268 2.94 17.68 -11.20
N GLY A 269 3.63 17.40 -10.12
CA GLY A 269 5.01 17.91 -9.93
C GLY A 269 5.10 19.35 -9.49
N ARG A 270 4.00 19.92 -9.02
CA ARG A 270 3.95 21.29 -8.48
C ARG A 270 2.93 21.35 -7.36
N TYR A 271 3.08 22.34 -6.51
CA TYR A 271 2.24 22.49 -5.31
C TYR A 271 0.78 22.69 -5.70
N GLY A 272 -0.09 21.97 -5.01
CA GLY A 272 -1.54 22.10 -5.20
C GLY A 272 -2.11 21.30 -6.36
N SER A 273 -1.28 20.51 -7.03
CA SER A 273 -1.69 19.65 -8.15
C SER A 273 -1.17 18.24 -7.93
N GLY A 274 -1.86 17.25 -8.49
CA GLY A 274 -1.35 15.89 -8.37
C GLY A 274 -2.36 14.80 -8.55
N VAL A 275 -1.87 13.56 -8.31
CA VAL A 275 -2.65 12.33 -8.41
C VAL A 275 -2.37 11.50 -7.17
N ASN A 276 -3.41 11.15 -6.42
CA ASN A 276 -3.26 10.60 -5.07
C ASN A 276 -4.16 9.40 -4.82
N PRO A 277 -3.59 8.20 -4.67
CA PRO A 277 -4.36 7.08 -4.13
C PRO A 277 -4.58 7.31 -2.64
N LEU A 278 -5.82 7.25 -2.19
CA LEU A 278 -6.16 7.36 -0.78
C LEU A 278 -6.19 5.93 -0.22
N ARG A 279 -5.16 5.61 0.56
CA ARG A 279 -4.96 4.24 1.09
C ARG A 279 -5.92 3.97 2.23
N GLY A 280 -6.30 2.70 2.41
CA GLY A 280 -7.29 2.31 3.43
C GLY A 280 -6.70 2.09 4.81
N GLN A 281 -5.83 1.12 4.95
CA GLN A 281 -5.24 0.79 6.25
C GLN A 281 -4.20 1.84 6.64
N ASN A 282 -3.97 1.96 7.93
CA ASN A 282 -3.09 3.00 8.48
C ASN A 282 -1.63 2.90 8.01
N ASN A 283 -1.19 1.75 7.52
CA ASN A 283 0.19 1.58 7.06
C ASN A 283 0.30 0.79 5.76
N VAL A 284 -0.72 0.83 4.90
CA VAL A 284 -0.62 0.09 3.64
C VAL A 284 0.43 0.69 2.70
N GLN A 285 0.63 2.00 2.76
CA GLN A 285 1.73 2.66 2.04
C GLN A 285 3.06 2.14 2.58
N GLY A 286 3.22 2.18 3.90
CA GLY A 286 4.47 1.82 4.56
C GLY A 286 4.86 0.35 4.35
N GLY A 287 3.90 -0.57 4.36
CA GLY A 287 4.22 -1.98 4.14
C GLY A 287 4.96 -2.20 2.82
N GLY A 288 4.49 -1.55 1.77
CA GLY A 288 5.18 -1.60 0.47
C GLY A 288 6.54 -0.90 0.51
N ASP A 289 6.59 0.27 1.15
CA ASP A 289 7.84 1.04 1.27
C ASP A 289 8.91 0.25 2.02
N MET A 290 8.50 -0.59 2.96
CA MET A 290 9.41 -1.40 3.79
C MET A 290 9.89 -2.68 3.12
N GLY A 291 9.40 -2.97 1.92
CA GLY A 291 9.80 -4.16 1.20
C GLY A 291 9.05 -5.44 1.59
N ALA A 292 7.87 -5.30 2.23
CA ALA A 292 7.01 -6.45 2.51
C ALA A 292 6.17 -6.79 1.27
N ILE A 293 6.84 -6.86 0.14
CA ILE A 293 6.27 -7.19 -1.18
C ILE A 293 7.31 -8.04 -1.93
N PRO A 294 6.88 -8.83 -2.92
CA PRO A 294 7.78 -9.85 -3.49
C PRO A 294 8.85 -9.33 -4.44
N ASN A 295 8.76 -8.08 -4.87
CA ASN A 295 9.65 -7.58 -5.93
C ASN A 295 10.48 -6.36 -5.55
N ARG A 296 10.35 -5.88 -4.31
CA ARG A 296 11.09 -4.70 -3.84
C ARG A 296 11.65 -4.96 -2.45
N LEU A 297 12.78 -4.34 -2.18
CA LEU A 297 13.35 -4.27 -0.84
C LEU A 297 13.05 -2.88 -0.26
N VAL A 298 13.37 -2.66 1.02
CA VAL A 298 13.03 -1.42 1.71
C VAL A 298 13.50 -0.20 0.90
N GLY A 299 12.70 0.87 0.89
CA GLY A 299 12.97 2.04 0.07
C GLY A 299 12.57 1.86 -1.38
N PHE A 300 11.72 0.88 -1.64
CA PHE A 300 11.19 0.55 -2.97
C PHE A 300 12.30 0.18 -3.97
N GLN A 301 13.39 -0.41 -3.45
CA GLN A 301 14.57 -0.77 -4.26
C GLN A 301 14.31 -2.08 -5.01
N ASP A 302 14.60 -2.05 -6.30
CA ASP A 302 14.23 -3.17 -7.20
C ASP A 302 15.11 -4.39 -6.97
N LEU A 303 14.47 -5.50 -6.68
CA LEU A 303 15.13 -6.78 -6.45
C LEU A 303 15.89 -7.29 -7.69
N HIS A 304 15.47 -6.93 -8.91
CA HIS A 304 16.18 -7.33 -10.12
C HIS A 304 17.51 -6.60 -10.30
N SER A 305 17.74 -5.49 -9.58
CA SER A 305 19.01 -4.77 -9.65
C SER A 305 20.11 -5.55 -8.92
N ALA A 306 21.14 -5.96 -9.64
CA ALA A 306 22.28 -6.67 -9.03
C ALA A 306 22.98 -5.79 -7.99
N GLU A 307 23.05 -4.48 -8.24
CA GLU A 307 23.65 -3.53 -7.30
C GLU A 307 22.86 -3.48 -6.00
N VAL A 308 21.53 -3.43 -6.09
CA VAL A 308 20.64 -3.43 -4.92
C VAL A 308 20.82 -4.74 -4.15
N ARG A 309 20.76 -5.90 -4.85
CA ARG A 309 20.94 -7.19 -4.17
C ARG A 309 22.29 -7.23 -3.44
N ALA A 310 23.36 -6.78 -4.09
CA ALA A 310 24.70 -6.82 -3.49
C ALA A 310 24.74 -5.99 -2.19
N LYS A 311 24.07 -4.84 -2.16
CA LYS A 311 24.01 -3.99 -0.97
C LYS A 311 23.34 -4.74 0.19
N PHE A 312 22.22 -5.39 -0.07
CA PHE A 312 21.48 -6.10 0.97
C PHE A 312 22.17 -7.41 1.37
N GLU A 313 22.79 -8.10 0.41
CA GLU A 313 23.57 -9.31 0.71
C GLU A 313 24.74 -8.98 1.65
N LYS A 314 25.40 -7.86 1.41
CA LYS A 314 26.47 -7.40 2.29
C LYS A 314 25.94 -7.06 3.69
N ALA A 315 24.81 -6.36 3.75
CA ALA A 315 24.24 -5.93 5.03
C ALA A 315 23.73 -7.10 5.86
N TRP A 316 23.15 -8.09 5.20
CA TRP A 316 22.47 -9.20 5.89
C TRP A 316 23.29 -10.49 5.95
N GLY A 317 24.36 -10.59 5.17
CA GLY A 317 25.27 -11.74 5.21
C GLY A 317 24.68 -13.01 4.59
N VAL A 318 23.70 -12.90 3.70
CA VAL A 318 23.09 -14.04 3.02
C VAL A 318 22.92 -13.72 1.53
N PRO A 319 22.94 -14.73 0.65
CA PRO A 319 22.63 -14.48 -0.76
C PRO A 319 21.13 -14.22 -0.95
N LEU A 320 20.78 -13.40 -1.95
CA LEU A 320 19.41 -13.12 -2.32
C LEU A 320 19.13 -13.69 -3.70
N GLN A 321 18.00 -14.38 -3.86
CA GLN A 321 17.56 -14.88 -5.15
C GLN A 321 17.32 -13.70 -6.09
N PRO A 322 17.70 -13.80 -7.39
CA PRO A 322 17.46 -12.70 -8.31
C PRO A 322 16.02 -12.62 -8.85
N GLU A 323 15.26 -13.69 -8.72
CA GLU A 323 13.89 -13.74 -9.21
C GLU A 323 12.92 -13.14 -8.17
N TYR A 324 11.86 -12.49 -8.65
CA TYR A 324 10.79 -12.00 -7.78
C TYR A 324 10.08 -13.18 -7.08
N GLY A 325 9.58 -12.94 -5.89
CA GLY A 325 8.78 -13.92 -5.17
C GLY A 325 7.33 -13.94 -5.68
N TYR A 326 6.55 -14.85 -5.10
CA TYR A 326 5.12 -14.97 -5.40
C TYR A 326 4.34 -13.83 -4.72
N THR A 327 3.42 -13.23 -5.46
CA THR A 327 2.37 -12.37 -4.89
C THR A 327 1.38 -13.25 -4.10
N ILE A 328 0.49 -12.63 -3.31
CA ILE A 328 -0.53 -13.39 -2.57
C ILE A 328 -1.31 -14.32 -3.52
N THR A 329 -1.76 -13.79 -4.66
CA THR A 329 -2.51 -14.60 -5.64
C THR A 329 -1.69 -15.80 -6.10
N GLN A 330 -0.42 -15.56 -6.43
CA GLN A 330 0.48 -16.62 -6.87
C GLN A 330 0.80 -17.61 -5.74
N MET A 331 0.82 -17.14 -4.48
CA MET A 331 1.01 -18.06 -3.35
C MET A 331 -0.17 -19.02 -3.24
N PHE A 332 -1.40 -18.55 -3.45
CA PHE A 332 -2.56 -19.46 -3.45
C PHE A 332 -2.50 -20.44 -4.63
N GLU A 333 -2.04 -19.98 -5.80
CA GLU A 333 -1.83 -20.89 -6.94
C GLU A 333 -0.76 -21.93 -6.60
N ALA A 334 0.34 -21.50 -5.98
CA ALA A 334 1.42 -22.40 -5.59
C ALA A 334 0.95 -23.41 -4.52
N MET A 335 0.04 -23.02 -3.61
CA MET A 335 -0.57 -23.94 -2.67
C MET A 335 -1.39 -25.01 -3.40
N ASP A 336 -2.19 -24.58 -4.40
CA ASP A 336 -3.04 -25.50 -5.16
C ASP A 336 -2.19 -26.51 -5.94
N GLU A 337 -1.00 -26.08 -6.38
CA GLU A 337 -0.06 -26.93 -7.11
C GLU A 337 0.86 -27.75 -6.17
N GLY A 338 0.74 -27.60 -4.87
CA GLY A 338 1.61 -28.26 -3.91
C GLY A 338 3.04 -27.77 -3.89
N LYS A 339 3.29 -26.58 -4.45
CA LYS A 339 4.62 -25.97 -4.49
C LYS A 339 4.93 -25.17 -3.23
N LEU A 340 3.90 -24.53 -2.63
CA LEU A 340 4.03 -23.79 -1.38
C LEU A 340 3.27 -24.57 -0.32
N THR A 341 3.96 -24.98 0.74
CA THR A 341 3.44 -25.93 1.73
C THR A 341 3.44 -25.38 3.15
N GLY A 342 4.06 -24.23 3.37
CA GLY A 342 4.05 -23.59 4.68
C GLY A 342 3.80 -22.09 4.56
N LEU A 343 3.07 -21.54 5.51
CA LEU A 343 2.67 -20.11 5.45
C LEU A 343 2.72 -19.50 6.85
N TYR A 344 3.25 -18.28 6.92
CA TYR A 344 3.21 -17.45 8.13
C TYR A 344 2.31 -16.25 7.84
N VAL A 345 1.20 -16.14 8.54
CA VAL A 345 0.22 -15.07 8.35
C VAL A 345 0.31 -14.12 9.53
N ILE A 346 0.58 -12.86 9.26
CA ILE A 346 0.74 -11.83 10.29
C ILE A 346 -0.39 -10.80 10.14
N GLY A 347 -1.32 -10.76 11.10
CA GLY A 347 -2.35 -9.74 11.16
C GLY A 347 -3.29 -9.70 9.95
N GLU A 348 -3.50 -10.83 9.30
CA GLU A 348 -4.37 -10.97 8.15
C GLU A 348 -5.34 -12.12 8.38
N ASN A 349 -6.50 -12.08 7.70
CA ASN A 349 -7.52 -13.11 7.88
C ASN A 349 -8.01 -13.60 6.52
N PRO A 350 -7.12 -14.21 5.71
CA PRO A 350 -7.47 -14.61 4.34
C PRO A 350 -8.65 -15.58 4.26
N ALA A 351 -8.87 -16.43 5.26
CA ALA A 351 -10.01 -17.33 5.27
C ALA A 351 -11.35 -16.59 5.23
N GLN A 352 -11.34 -15.28 5.52
CA GLN A 352 -12.55 -14.46 5.48
C GLN A 352 -12.49 -13.36 4.43
N SER A 353 -11.30 -12.85 4.10
CA SER A 353 -11.16 -11.67 3.25
C SER A 353 -10.89 -11.97 1.78
N GLU A 354 -10.45 -13.18 1.44
CA GLU A 354 -10.16 -13.51 0.04
C GLU A 354 -11.45 -13.75 -0.75
N ALA A 355 -11.37 -13.51 -2.05
CA ALA A 355 -12.55 -13.51 -2.92
C ALA A 355 -13.24 -14.86 -2.98
N ASP A 356 -12.47 -15.95 -3.16
CA ASP A 356 -13.00 -17.32 -3.19
C ASP A 356 -12.72 -17.98 -1.84
N GLN A 357 -13.60 -17.72 -0.89
CA GLN A 357 -13.40 -18.19 0.49
C GLN A 357 -13.34 -19.71 0.61
N HIS A 358 -14.15 -20.41 -0.18
CA HIS A 358 -14.14 -21.89 -0.13
C HIS A 358 -12.81 -22.45 -0.61
N ARG A 359 -12.31 -21.92 -1.72
CA ARG A 359 -10.99 -22.34 -2.22
C ARG A 359 -9.89 -21.95 -1.23
N THR A 360 -9.94 -20.75 -0.71
CA THR A 360 -8.94 -20.25 0.24
C THR A 360 -8.88 -21.14 1.50
N GLN A 361 -10.05 -21.45 2.07
CA GLN A 361 -10.11 -22.28 3.27
C GLN A 361 -9.53 -23.67 2.99
N ARG A 362 -9.95 -24.30 1.88
CA ARG A 362 -9.44 -25.62 1.50
C ARG A 362 -7.91 -25.61 1.35
N LEU A 363 -7.37 -24.56 0.72
CA LEU A 363 -5.91 -24.47 0.50
C LEU A 363 -5.17 -24.26 1.82
N LEU A 364 -5.70 -23.41 2.70
CA LEU A 364 -5.08 -23.18 4.01
C LEU A 364 -5.10 -24.47 4.86
N GLU A 365 -6.22 -25.20 4.84
CA GLU A 365 -6.33 -26.48 5.56
C GLU A 365 -5.38 -27.54 5.01
N GLY A 366 -5.03 -27.44 3.73
CA GLY A 366 -4.14 -28.40 3.08
C GLY A 366 -2.65 -28.13 3.30
N LEU A 367 -2.29 -27.01 3.94
CA LEU A 367 -0.89 -26.71 4.19
C LEU A 367 -0.28 -27.69 5.20
N ASP A 368 0.99 -28.02 4.98
CA ASP A 368 1.76 -28.82 5.95
C ASP A 368 1.98 -28.02 7.24
N HIS A 369 2.08 -26.69 7.14
CA HIS A 369 2.38 -25.87 8.31
C HIS A 369 1.79 -24.47 8.13
N LEU A 370 0.94 -24.06 9.07
CA LEU A 370 0.32 -22.74 9.06
C LEU A 370 0.54 -22.09 10.43
N VAL A 371 1.27 -20.97 10.45
CA VAL A 371 1.46 -20.17 11.67
C VAL A 371 0.69 -18.87 11.49
N VAL A 372 -0.10 -18.49 12.48
CA VAL A 372 -0.87 -17.23 12.44
C VAL A 372 -0.52 -16.39 13.66
N GLN A 373 -0.09 -15.17 13.42
CA GLN A 373 0.19 -14.17 14.46
C GLN A 373 -0.91 -13.11 14.36
N ASP A 374 -1.69 -12.94 15.40
CA ASP A 374 -2.82 -12.02 15.35
C ASP A 374 -3.19 -11.55 16.75
N ILE A 375 -4.07 -10.56 16.83
CA ILE A 375 -4.61 -10.09 18.10
C ILE A 375 -5.89 -10.82 18.48
N PHE A 376 -6.55 -11.46 17.49
CA PHE A 376 -7.80 -12.21 17.70
C PHE A 376 -7.66 -13.63 17.17
N LEU A 377 -8.50 -14.53 17.69
CA LEU A 377 -8.61 -15.88 17.16
C LEU A 377 -9.55 -15.84 15.93
N THR A 378 -8.97 -15.38 14.82
CA THR A 378 -9.69 -15.22 13.55
C THR A 378 -10.03 -16.57 12.94
N ARG A 379 -10.83 -16.55 11.86
CA ARG A 379 -11.13 -17.79 11.12
C ARG A 379 -9.84 -18.43 10.62
N THR A 380 -8.89 -17.64 10.12
CA THR A 380 -7.59 -18.15 9.69
C THR A 380 -6.81 -18.74 10.86
N ALA A 381 -6.80 -18.04 12.02
CA ALA A 381 -6.09 -18.52 13.20
C ALA A 381 -6.66 -19.85 13.70
N GLN A 382 -7.97 -20.04 13.59
CA GLN A 382 -8.60 -21.31 14.00
C GLN A 382 -8.13 -22.50 13.17
N MET A 383 -7.61 -22.26 11.98
CA MET A 383 -7.09 -23.31 11.09
C MET A 383 -5.60 -23.57 11.30
N ALA A 384 -4.91 -22.73 12.07
CA ALA A 384 -3.45 -22.76 12.20
C ALA A 384 -2.95 -23.92 13.04
N ASP A 385 -1.69 -24.28 12.81
CA ASP A 385 -0.97 -25.24 13.68
C ASP A 385 -0.43 -24.52 14.91
N VAL A 386 -0.06 -23.24 14.77
CA VAL A 386 0.45 -22.41 15.87
C VAL A 386 -0.20 -21.02 15.75
N VAL A 387 -0.69 -20.50 16.88
CA VAL A 387 -1.25 -19.14 16.96
C VAL A 387 -0.42 -18.35 17.97
N LEU A 388 0.09 -17.20 17.51
CA LEU A 388 0.99 -16.35 18.32
C LEU A 388 0.26 -15.04 18.63
N PRO A 389 -0.03 -14.74 19.92
CA PRO A 389 -0.77 -13.54 20.30
C PRO A 389 0.15 -12.32 20.26
N ALA A 390 -0.11 -11.42 19.33
CA ALA A 390 0.67 -10.19 19.17
C ALA A 390 -0.01 -9.01 19.84
N VAL A 391 0.78 -7.98 20.13
CA VAL A 391 0.24 -6.70 20.57
C VAL A 391 -0.43 -5.99 19.38
N ALA A 392 -1.39 -5.11 19.69
CA ALA A 392 -1.94 -4.20 18.70
C ALA A 392 -0.95 -3.02 18.59
N THR A 393 0.03 -3.13 17.74
CA THR A 393 1.22 -2.27 17.74
C THR A 393 0.89 -0.78 17.69
N TRP A 394 -0.21 -0.41 17.00
CA TRP A 394 -0.60 1.00 16.87
C TRP A 394 -1.11 1.62 18.17
N CYS A 395 -1.26 0.88 19.24
CA CYS A 395 -1.65 1.43 20.55
C CYS A 395 -1.00 0.70 21.74
N GLU A 396 -0.44 -0.48 21.53
CA GLU A 396 0.20 -1.27 22.60
C GLU A 396 1.70 -1.42 22.37
N GLY A 397 2.21 -0.92 21.25
CA GLY A 397 3.61 -1.03 20.88
C GLY A 397 4.18 0.29 20.40
N GLU A 398 5.31 0.22 19.73
CA GLU A 398 6.06 1.39 19.28
C GLU A 398 6.55 1.19 17.85
N GLY A 399 6.64 2.29 17.10
CA GLY A 399 7.18 2.26 15.77
C GLY A 399 6.74 3.46 14.95
N THR A 400 6.61 3.24 13.64
CA THR A 400 6.15 4.28 12.71
C THR A 400 5.12 3.68 11.75
N VAL A 401 4.30 4.57 11.17
CA VAL A 401 3.37 4.23 10.09
C VAL A 401 3.47 5.30 9.01
N THR A 402 3.14 4.94 7.77
CA THR A 402 3.18 5.87 6.65
C THR A 402 1.78 6.00 6.04
N ASN A 403 1.25 7.22 6.00
CA ASN A 403 -0.09 7.45 5.47
C ASN A 403 -0.08 7.70 3.95
N SER A 404 -1.25 7.99 3.38
CA SER A 404 -1.42 8.15 1.93
C SER A 404 -0.62 9.31 1.32
N GLU A 405 -0.29 10.33 2.13
CA GLU A 405 0.52 11.46 1.65
C GLU A 405 2.02 11.21 1.84
N ARG A 406 2.42 9.95 2.08
CA ARG A 406 3.82 9.56 2.30
C ARG A 406 4.41 10.13 3.59
N ARG A 407 3.55 10.48 4.55
CA ARG A 407 3.99 11.02 5.84
C ARG A 407 4.27 9.88 6.79
N VAL A 408 5.51 9.78 7.27
CA VAL A 408 5.93 8.82 8.29
C VAL A 408 5.68 9.46 9.65
N GLN A 409 4.90 8.77 10.49
CA GLN A 409 4.49 9.28 11.80
C GLN A 409 4.80 8.26 12.89
N ARG A 410 5.09 8.75 14.08
CA ARG A 410 5.39 7.91 15.24
C ARG A 410 4.13 7.27 15.81
N VAL A 411 4.29 6.03 16.28
CA VAL A 411 3.31 5.27 17.05
C VAL A 411 3.95 4.98 18.42
N ARG A 412 3.17 5.21 19.48
CA ARG A 412 3.65 5.02 20.87
C ARG A 412 2.64 4.19 21.66
N PRO A 413 3.12 3.40 22.64
CA PRO A 413 2.19 2.63 23.46
C PRO A 413 1.33 3.54 24.34
N ALA A 414 0.04 3.25 24.35
CA ALA A 414 -0.93 3.94 25.19
C ALA A 414 -1.71 2.96 26.07
N LEU A 415 -1.69 1.69 25.71
CA LEU A 415 -2.41 0.63 26.42
C LEU A 415 -1.45 -0.50 26.75
N THR A 416 -1.75 -1.22 27.82
CA THR A 416 -1.01 -2.42 28.20
C THR A 416 -1.52 -3.61 27.39
N PRO A 417 -0.62 -4.40 26.78
CA PRO A 417 -1.05 -5.60 26.07
C PRO A 417 -1.77 -6.59 27.00
N PRO A 418 -2.76 -7.32 26.48
CA PRO A 418 -3.49 -8.28 27.32
C PRO A 418 -2.70 -9.57 27.52
N GLY A 419 -2.75 -10.12 28.74
CA GLY A 419 -2.16 -11.41 29.06
C GLY A 419 -0.68 -11.48 28.71
N ASP A 420 -0.31 -12.52 27.99
CA ASP A 420 1.07 -12.78 27.54
C ASP A 420 1.31 -12.36 26.10
N ALA A 421 0.46 -11.51 25.51
CA ALA A 421 0.70 -11.00 24.14
C ALA A 421 2.06 -10.30 24.06
N ARG A 422 2.78 -10.52 22.98
CA ARG A 422 4.15 -10.03 22.83
C ARG A 422 4.31 -9.11 21.63
N ASP A 423 5.33 -8.29 21.72
CA ASP A 423 5.73 -7.38 20.65
C ASP A 423 6.08 -8.17 19.38
N GLU A 424 5.64 -7.66 18.24
CA GLU A 424 5.83 -8.33 16.96
C GLU A 424 7.31 -8.47 16.58
N LEU A 425 8.14 -7.47 16.92
CA LEU A 425 9.58 -7.54 16.63
C LEU A 425 10.24 -8.66 17.42
N TRP A 426 9.83 -8.82 18.68
CA TRP A 426 10.33 -9.92 19.50
C TRP A 426 9.93 -11.26 18.91
N ILE A 427 8.66 -11.41 18.50
CA ILE A 427 8.18 -12.70 17.92
C ILE A 427 9.03 -13.07 16.70
N LEU A 428 9.20 -12.09 15.78
CA LEU A 428 9.97 -12.33 14.55
C LEU A 428 11.42 -12.69 14.86
N SER A 429 12.04 -12.02 15.85
CA SER A 429 13.42 -12.31 16.22
C SER A 429 13.57 -13.70 16.84
N GLN A 430 12.57 -14.14 17.60
CA GLN A 430 12.57 -15.46 18.22
C GLN A 430 12.46 -16.58 17.17
N ILE A 431 11.67 -16.36 16.14
CA ILE A 431 11.58 -17.31 15.02
C ILE A 431 12.92 -17.34 14.28
N ALA A 432 13.48 -16.16 13.98
CA ALA A 432 14.78 -16.07 13.30
C ALA A 432 15.87 -16.81 14.08
N GLN A 433 15.91 -16.62 15.40
CA GLN A 433 16.90 -17.25 16.25
C GLN A 433 16.84 -18.77 16.14
N ARG A 434 15.62 -19.32 16.18
CA ARG A 434 15.42 -20.77 16.09
C ARG A 434 15.78 -21.33 14.72
N LEU A 435 15.83 -20.46 13.71
CA LEU A 435 16.25 -20.83 12.36
C LEU A 435 17.72 -20.52 12.11
N GLY A 436 18.48 -20.15 13.16
CA GLY A 436 19.92 -19.96 13.08
C GLY A 436 20.39 -18.54 12.83
N HIS A 437 19.52 -17.53 13.02
CA HIS A 437 19.86 -16.14 12.75
C HIS A 437 19.67 -15.30 14.02
N GLU A 438 20.79 -14.88 14.60
CA GLU A 438 20.81 -14.14 15.86
C GLU A 438 20.68 -12.65 15.62
N TRP A 439 19.49 -12.09 15.87
CA TRP A 439 19.25 -10.66 15.72
C TRP A 439 19.22 -9.93 17.06
N GLY A 440 19.49 -10.63 18.16
CA GLY A 440 19.41 -10.08 19.50
C GLY A 440 17.98 -9.75 19.87
N GLU A 441 17.79 -8.61 20.52
CA GLU A 441 16.45 -8.14 20.90
C GLU A 441 16.17 -6.84 20.14
N PRO A 442 15.65 -6.91 18.93
CA PRO A 442 15.42 -5.71 18.12
C PRO A 442 14.36 -4.83 18.79
N THR A 443 14.63 -3.55 18.84
CA THR A 443 13.68 -2.54 19.30
C THR A 443 13.17 -1.77 18.08
N ALA A 444 12.07 -1.04 18.24
CA ALA A 444 11.57 -0.20 17.15
C ALA A 444 12.67 0.77 16.67
N VAL A 445 13.40 1.37 17.62
CA VAL A 445 14.50 2.29 17.29
C VAL A 445 15.59 1.59 16.49
N SER A 446 16.04 0.40 16.93
CA SER A 446 17.14 -0.28 16.25
C SER A 446 16.74 -0.73 14.84
N VAL A 447 15.51 -1.19 14.69
CA VAL A 447 14.99 -1.60 13.37
C VAL A 447 14.85 -0.38 12.45
N TRP A 448 14.32 0.73 12.97
CA TRP A 448 14.17 1.95 12.17
C TRP A 448 15.54 2.49 11.74
N GLN A 449 16.54 2.35 12.58
CA GLN A 449 17.91 2.77 12.24
C GLN A 449 18.46 1.94 11.07
N GLU A 450 18.16 0.63 11.05
CA GLU A 450 18.55 -0.22 9.92
C GLU A 450 17.82 0.21 8.65
N VAL A 451 16.52 0.53 8.75
CA VAL A 451 15.73 1.04 7.62
C VAL A 451 16.36 2.33 7.06
N ARG A 452 16.71 3.27 7.94
CA ARG A 452 17.32 4.54 7.52
C ARG A 452 18.65 4.33 6.79
N THR A 453 19.41 3.36 7.24
CA THR A 453 20.70 3.03 6.64
C THR A 453 20.54 2.40 5.26
N LEU A 454 19.63 1.42 5.14
CA LEU A 454 19.46 0.66 3.90
C LEU A 454 18.65 1.43 2.85
N ALA A 455 17.84 2.39 3.28
CA ALA A 455 17.01 3.19 2.39
C ALA A 455 17.21 4.68 2.67
N GLN A 456 18.47 5.09 2.73
CA GLN A 456 18.85 6.47 3.04
C GLN A 456 18.17 7.48 2.10
N HIS A 457 18.05 7.15 0.82
CA HIS A 457 17.44 8.04 -0.18
C HIS A 457 15.99 8.41 0.17
N MET A 458 15.28 7.57 0.93
CA MET A 458 13.90 7.85 1.34
C MET A 458 13.80 8.32 2.79
N PHE A 459 14.51 7.66 3.72
CA PHE A 459 14.27 7.80 5.15
C PHE A 459 15.47 8.27 5.96
N GLY A 460 16.61 8.56 5.30
CA GLY A 460 17.85 8.85 6.01
C GLY A 460 17.76 9.98 7.03
N GLY A 461 16.93 10.99 6.75
CA GLY A 461 16.76 12.15 7.64
C GLY A 461 15.68 11.98 8.70
N MET A 462 15.03 10.84 8.77
CA MET A 462 13.84 10.65 9.62
C MET A 462 14.16 9.95 10.94
N SER A 463 14.98 10.58 11.78
CA SER A 463 15.18 10.06 13.15
C SER A 463 13.85 10.12 13.92
N TYR A 464 13.69 9.26 14.92
CA TYR A 464 12.50 9.32 15.78
C TYR A 464 12.34 10.70 16.41
N GLU A 465 13.46 11.31 16.81
CA GLU A 465 13.45 12.66 17.41
C GLU A 465 12.87 13.68 16.43
N ARG A 466 13.28 13.62 15.17
CA ARG A 466 12.72 14.54 14.14
C ARG A 466 11.26 14.26 13.87
N LEU A 467 10.90 12.98 13.74
CA LEU A 467 9.49 12.63 13.50
C LEU A 467 8.58 13.13 14.62
N GLU A 468 9.05 13.06 15.87
CA GLU A 468 8.31 13.61 17.01
C GLU A 468 8.19 15.13 16.93
N ALA A 469 9.30 15.81 16.71
CA ALA A 469 9.36 17.27 16.71
C ALA A 469 8.52 17.87 15.57
N GLU A 470 8.54 17.23 14.40
CA GLU A 470 7.86 17.76 13.20
C GLU A 470 6.42 17.26 13.05
N GLY A 471 5.98 16.29 13.88
CA GLY A 471 4.67 15.66 13.71
C GLY A 471 4.59 14.76 12.49
N GLY A 472 5.73 14.21 12.09
CA GLY A 472 5.87 13.37 10.91
C GLY A 472 6.56 14.10 9.76
N LEU A 473 7.18 13.32 8.88
CA LEU A 473 7.89 13.84 7.71
C LEU A 473 7.51 13.02 6.48
N GLN A 474 7.44 13.66 5.34
CA GLN A 474 7.08 12.99 4.09
C GLN A 474 8.34 12.61 3.31
N TRP A 475 8.39 11.35 2.87
CA TRP A 475 9.52 10.91 2.07
C TRP A 475 9.40 11.45 0.63
N PRO A 476 10.52 11.64 -0.10
CA PRO A 476 11.93 11.46 0.29
C PRO A 476 12.40 12.51 1.31
N CYS A 477 13.21 12.02 2.26
CA CYS A 477 13.86 12.87 3.25
C CYS A 477 15.23 12.26 3.54
N PRO A 478 16.20 12.43 2.62
CA PRO A 478 17.43 11.64 2.63
C PRO A 478 18.45 12.00 3.72
N ASP A 479 18.34 13.19 4.33
CA ASP A 479 19.28 13.58 5.37
C ASP A 479 18.62 14.55 6.36
N GLU A 480 19.31 14.81 7.45
CA GLU A 480 18.74 15.58 8.57
C GLU A 480 18.51 17.06 8.25
N SER A 481 19.10 17.57 7.18
CA SER A 481 18.88 18.97 6.74
C SER A 481 17.69 19.08 5.79
N HIS A 482 17.19 17.95 5.27
CA HIS A 482 16.11 17.93 4.30
C HIS A 482 14.75 18.11 5.01
N PRO A 483 13.89 19.00 4.52
CA PRO A 483 12.62 19.29 5.20
C PRO A 483 11.52 18.25 4.97
N GLY A 484 11.79 17.20 4.22
CA GLY A 484 10.76 16.29 3.72
C GLY A 484 10.18 16.83 2.42
N SER A 485 9.37 16.03 1.76
CA SER A 485 8.86 16.35 0.40
C SER A 485 7.34 16.43 0.40
N LEU A 486 6.81 17.64 0.41
CA LEU A 486 5.35 17.85 0.37
C LEU A 486 4.75 17.24 -0.89
N PHE A 487 5.42 17.43 -2.03
CA PHE A 487 4.98 16.85 -3.29
C PHE A 487 6.16 16.26 -4.04
N LEU A 488 5.86 15.39 -4.98
CA LEU A 488 6.88 14.67 -5.76
C LEU A 488 6.95 15.19 -7.18
N HIS A 489 8.08 14.91 -7.84
CA HIS A 489 8.23 15.03 -9.29
C HIS A 489 8.31 16.48 -9.79
N ASP A 490 8.82 17.39 -8.94
CA ASP A 490 9.08 18.77 -9.34
C ASP A 490 10.06 18.83 -10.51
N ARG A 491 10.89 17.80 -10.66
CA ARG A 491 11.84 17.70 -11.77
C ARG A 491 11.15 17.75 -13.14
N LEU A 492 9.85 17.41 -13.22
CA LEU A 492 9.11 17.45 -14.48
C LEU A 492 8.98 18.89 -15.00
N TRP A 493 9.13 19.89 -14.13
CA TRP A 493 9.03 21.30 -14.47
C TRP A 493 10.39 21.96 -14.67
N ALA A 494 11.49 21.19 -14.53
CA ALA A 494 12.85 21.69 -14.80
C ALA A 494 13.06 21.84 -16.30
N THR A 495 14.22 22.38 -16.68
CA THR A 495 14.60 22.45 -18.10
C THR A 495 14.57 21.05 -18.72
N PRO A 496 14.38 20.97 -20.04
CA PRO A 496 14.22 19.66 -20.71
C PRO A 496 15.28 18.66 -20.32
N ARG A 497 14.84 17.44 -20.11
CA ARG A 497 15.67 16.34 -19.69
C ARG A 497 16.02 15.43 -20.87
N GLU A 498 16.95 14.50 -20.61
CA GLU A 498 17.31 13.46 -21.58
C GLU A 498 16.27 12.36 -21.63
N GLY A 499 15.22 12.41 -21.03
CA GLY A 499 14.16 11.40 -21.11
C GLY A 499 12.87 11.94 -20.55
N PRO A 500 11.77 11.64 -21.20
CA PRO A 500 10.47 12.08 -20.74
C PRO A 500 9.96 11.23 -19.57
N ALA A 501 8.94 11.71 -18.91
CA ALA A 501 8.25 10.97 -17.85
C ALA A 501 7.36 9.89 -18.46
#